data_36aafcb609f937de0a66ab5c3e6d308e
#
_entry.id   36aafcb609f937de0a66ab5c3e6d308e
#
_cell.length_a   1.000
_cell.length_b   1.000
_cell.length_c   1.000
_cell.angle_alpha   90.00
_cell.angle_beta   90.00
_cell.angle_gamma   90.00
#
_symmetry.space_group_name_H-M   'P 1'
#
loop_
_entity.id
_entity.type
_entity.pdbx_description
1 polymer ?
#
loop_
_entity_poly.entity_id
_entity_poly.type
_entity_poly.pdbx_seq_one_letter_code
_entity_poly.pdbx_strand_id
1 'polypeptide(L)'
;VLLALERAAFRPFGLMSQAVHLNGLVQTDGGWHFWIGRRSPHKAVDPDKLDNLVGGGIASGETPFEAVCRESEEEAGLMPPALDNLRAAARIHSLRPVSRGIHNEILHIFDIVLPESVRPENQDGEVAGFELMNVSQLIETMLSQAIMHDAQLVTLEALKRYGALDRQHPLSLW
;
A
#
# COMPACT_ATOMS: atom_id res chain seq x y z
N VAL A 1 -25.58 7.10 -15.32
CA VAL A 1 -25.02 5.76 -15.10
C VAL A 1 -25.80 4.80 -15.98
N LEU A 2 -25.13 4.13 -16.94
CA LEU A 2 -25.78 3.16 -17.84
C LEU A 2 -25.71 1.74 -17.27
N LEU A 3 -24.72 1.45 -16.44
CA LEU A 3 -24.45 0.12 -15.87
C LEU A 3 -23.65 0.28 -14.58
N ALA A 4 -23.97 -0.53 -13.58
CA ALA A 4 -23.15 -0.75 -12.39
C ALA A 4 -22.61 -2.18 -12.44
N LEU A 5 -21.33 -2.36 -12.15
CA LEU A 5 -20.65 -3.66 -12.18
C LEU A 5 -19.93 -3.88 -10.85
N GLU A 6 -20.05 -5.09 -10.33
CA GLU A 6 -19.26 -5.54 -9.18
C GLU A 6 -17.76 -5.48 -9.52
N ARG A 7 -16.94 -5.01 -8.57
CA ARG A 7 -15.48 -4.90 -8.74
C ARG A 7 -14.81 -6.24 -9.11
N ALA A 8 -15.37 -7.35 -8.65
CA ALA A 8 -14.90 -8.69 -9.00
C ALA A 8 -14.92 -8.98 -10.52
N ALA A 9 -15.79 -8.29 -11.29
CA ALA A 9 -15.87 -8.41 -12.73
C ALA A 9 -14.82 -7.57 -13.49
N PHE A 10 -14.12 -6.64 -12.83
CA PHE A 10 -13.23 -5.69 -13.51
C PHE A 10 -12.04 -6.41 -14.17
N ARG A 11 -11.39 -7.35 -13.47
CA ARG A 11 -10.24 -8.09 -14.01
C ARG A 11 -10.56 -8.92 -15.27
N PRO A 12 -11.65 -9.70 -15.31
CA PRO A 12 -12.02 -10.43 -16.53
C PRO A 12 -12.24 -9.55 -17.76
N PHE A 13 -12.71 -8.31 -17.56
CA PHE A 13 -12.97 -7.36 -18.65
C PHE A 13 -11.85 -6.33 -18.87
N GLY A 14 -10.79 -6.37 -18.07
CA GLY A 14 -9.71 -5.36 -18.12
C GLY A 14 -10.16 -3.95 -17.78
N LEU A 15 -11.25 -3.80 -17.02
CA LEU A 15 -11.77 -2.50 -16.62
C LEU A 15 -10.84 -1.86 -15.58
N MET A 16 -10.72 -0.53 -15.66
CA MET A 16 -9.88 0.23 -14.77
C MET A 16 -10.53 0.38 -13.39
N SER A 17 -9.85 -0.08 -12.35
CA SER A 17 -10.15 0.17 -10.95
C SER A 17 -9.24 1.23 -10.37
N GLN A 18 -9.56 1.68 -9.16
CA GLN A 18 -8.73 2.60 -8.41
C GLN A 18 -8.57 2.08 -6.97
N ALA A 19 -7.36 2.25 -6.45
CA ALA A 19 -7.01 1.86 -5.09
C ALA A 19 -6.18 2.96 -4.42
N VAL A 20 -6.19 2.97 -3.10
CA VAL A 20 -5.29 3.77 -2.26
C VAL A 20 -4.25 2.86 -1.64
N HIS A 21 -3.04 3.37 -1.49
CA HIS A 21 -1.96 2.76 -0.71
C HIS A 21 -1.35 3.81 0.21
N LEU A 22 -1.10 3.43 1.45
CA LEU A 22 -0.47 4.26 2.46
C LEU A 22 0.87 3.68 2.87
N ASN A 23 1.95 4.43 2.66
CA ASN A 23 3.24 4.16 3.28
C ASN A 23 3.25 4.78 4.68
N GLY A 24 3.40 3.96 5.70
CA GLY A 24 3.64 4.41 7.07
C GLY A 24 5.14 4.43 7.36
N LEU A 25 5.70 5.61 7.58
CA LEU A 25 7.12 5.79 7.84
C LEU A 25 7.37 6.17 9.28
N VAL A 26 8.51 5.73 9.81
CA VAL A 26 9.05 6.14 11.10
C VAL A 26 10.49 6.57 10.88
N GLN A 27 10.85 7.74 11.38
CA GLN A 27 12.22 8.21 11.35
C GLN A 27 12.86 7.97 12.72
N THR A 28 13.94 7.19 12.75
CA THR A 28 14.74 6.89 13.93
C THR A 28 16.18 7.40 13.76
N ASP A 29 17.02 7.28 14.79
CA ASP A 29 18.46 7.55 14.69
C ASP A 29 19.15 6.63 13.66
N GLY A 30 18.58 5.44 13.41
CA GLY A 30 19.04 4.48 12.39
C GLY A 30 18.53 4.75 10.98
N GLY A 31 17.79 5.83 10.73
CA GLY A 31 17.22 6.21 9.45
C GLY A 31 15.74 5.85 9.30
N TRP A 32 15.28 5.75 8.05
CA TRP A 32 13.90 5.46 7.75
C TRP A 32 13.53 4.00 8.01
N HIS A 33 12.38 3.79 8.61
CA HIS A 33 11.70 2.50 8.77
C HIS A 33 10.30 2.60 8.18
N PHE A 34 9.77 1.45 7.74
CA PHE A 34 8.47 1.35 7.10
C PHE A 34 7.60 0.33 7.84
N TRP A 35 6.37 0.71 8.14
CA TRP A 35 5.36 -0.23 8.59
C TRP A 35 4.86 -1.05 7.41
N ILE A 36 4.98 -2.35 7.51
CA ILE A 36 4.56 -3.33 6.52
C ILE A 36 3.51 -4.23 7.14
N GLY A 37 2.35 -4.31 6.49
CA GLY A 37 1.25 -5.17 6.88
C GLY A 37 1.41 -6.58 6.30
N ARG A 38 1.04 -7.61 7.03
CA ARG A 38 0.85 -8.96 6.51
C ARG A 38 -0.62 -9.18 6.23
N ARG A 39 -0.97 -9.45 5.00
CA ARG A 39 -2.35 -9.74 4.57
C ARG A 39 -2.88 -10.98 5.27
N SER A 40 -4.13 -10.94 5.66
CA SER A 40 -4.80 -12.11 6.24
C SER A 40 -4.74 -13.31 5.29
N PRO A 41 -4.56 -14.55 5.79
CA PRO A 41 -4.60 -15.77 4.97
C PRO A 41 -5.97 -16.00 4.32
N HIS A 42 -6.99 -15.28 4.72
CA HIS A 42 -8.35 -15.36 4.16
C HIS A 42 -8.63 -14.39 3.02
N LYS A 43 -7.69 -13.47 2.70
CA LYS A 43 -7.82 -12.56 1.54
C LYS A 43 -7.88 -13.34 0.23
N ALA A 44 -8.81 -12.96 -0.65
CA ALA A 44 -9.00 -13.62 -1.95
C ALA A 44 -7.85 -13.37 -2.95
N VAL A 45 -7.04 -12.35 -2.73
CA VAL A 45 -5.91 -11.94 -3.58
C VAL A 45 -4.67 -11.85 -2.72
N ASP A 46 -3.62 -12.54 -3.14
CA ASP A 46 -2.31 -12.54 -2.48
C ASP A 46 -2.41 -12.76 -0.94
N PRO A 47 -3.05 -13.87 -0.47
CA PRO A 47 -3.11 -14.19 0.95
C PRO A 47 -1.69 -14.37 1.50
N ASP A 48 -1.48 -14.03 2.78
CA ASP A 48 -0.21 -14.12 3.52
C ASP A 48 0.94 -13.29 2.96
N LYS A 49 0.78 -12.61 1.83
CA LYS A 49 1.80 -11.67 1.33
C LYS A 49 1.87 -10.41 2.19
N LEU A 50 3.02 -9.76 2.08
CA LEU A 50 3.23 -8.46 2.69
C LEU A 50 2.66 -7.34 1.80
N ASP A 51 2.22 -6.27 2.43
CA ASP A 51 1.58 -5.11 1.81
C ASP A 51 2.11 -3.82 2.45
N ASN A 52 1.78 -2.66 1.90
CA ASN A 52 2.00 -1.39 2.56
C ASN A 52 1.28 -1.36 3.92
N LEU A 53 1.44 -0.28 4.69
CA LEU A 53 0.73 -0.11 5.96
C LEU A 53 -0.77 -0.28 5.79
N VAL A 54 -1.33 0.31 4.73
CA VAL A 54 -2.74 0.21 4.35
C VAL A 54 -2.85 0.08 2.83
N GLY A 55 -3.81 -0.71 2.35
CA GLY A 55 -4.09 -0.84 0.93
C GLY A 55 -5.52 -1.28 0.64
N GLY A 56 -6.32 -0.40 0.05
CA GLY A 56 -7.72 -0.68 -0.22
C GLY A 56 -8.28 -0.05 -1.49
N GLY A 57 -9.43 -0.57 -1.92
CA GLY A 57 -10.09 -0.07 -3.12
C GLY A 57 -10.96 1.15 -2.84
N ILE A 58 -10.99 2.09 -3.79
CA ILE A 58 -11.87 3.26 -3.74
C ILE A 58 -13.29 2.83 -4.11
N ALA A 59 -14.26 3.12 -3.25
CA ALA A 59 -15.66 2.84 -3.50
C ALA A 59 -16.27 3.84 -4.50
N SER A 60 -17.43 3.47 -5.07
CA SER A 60 -18.16 4.38 -5.98
C SER A 60 -18.62 5.64 -5.25
N GLY A 61 -18.19 6.80 -5.76
CA GLY A 61 -18.50 8.11 -5.17
C GLY A 61 -17.53 8.57 -4.08
N GLU A 62 -16.60 7.73 -3.68
CA GLU A 62 -15.57 8.04 -2.69
C GLU A 62 -14.37 8.73 -3.37
N THR A 63 -13.81 9.73 -2.72
CA THR A 63 -12.53 10.32 -3.14
C THR A 63 -11.35 9.48 -2.65
N PRO A 64 -10.16 9.57 -3.27
CA PRO A 64 -8.97 8.88 -2.77
C PRO A 64 -8.60 9.24 -1.32
N PHE A 65 -8.88 10.47 -0.90
CA PHE A 65 -8.59 10.90 0.47
C PHE A 65 -9.57 10.27 1.48
N GLU A 66 -10.84 10.22 1.16
CA GLU A 66 -11.84 9.54 2.00
C GLU A 66 -11.53 8.05 2.11
N ALA A 67 -11.17 7.41 0.97
CA ALA A 67 -10.81 6.00 0.97
C ALA A 67 -9.58 5.71 1.84
N VAL A 68 -8.50 6.48 1.74
CA VAL A 68 -7.31 6.23 2.56
C VAL A 68 -7.57 6.48 4.04
N CYS A 69 -8.42 7.44 4.41
CA CYS A 69 -8.82 7.64 5.80
C CYS A 69 -9.63 6.46 6.35
N ARG A 70 -10.63 5.98 5.60
CA ARG A 70 -11.46 4.83 5.98
C ARG A 70 -10.61 3.56 6.12
N GLU A 71 -9.81 3.23 5.11
CA GLU A 71 -8.93 2.04 5.15
C GLU A 71 -7.88 2.15 6.26
N SER A 72 -7.39 3.35 6.58
CA SER A 72 -6.44 3.55 7.69
C SER A 72 -7.06 3.24 9.04
N GLU A 73 -8.34 3.56 9.25
CA GLU A 73 -9.08 3.20 10.45
C GLU A 73 -9.35 1.69 10.49
N GLU A 74 -9.86 1.12 9.40
CA GLU A 74 -10.27 -0.30 9.32
C GLU A 74 -9.08 -1.25 9.41
N GLU A 75 -8.02 -1.02 8.61
CA GLU A 75 -6.87 -1.93 8.54
C GLU A 75 -5.79 -1.66 9.61
N ALA A 76 -5.60 -0.41 10.05
CA ALA A 76 -4.46 -0.03 10.91
C ALA A 76 -4.84 0.68 12.21
N GLY A 77 -6.13 0.93 12.46
CA GLY A 77 -6.59 1.64 13.66
C GLY A 77 -6.10 3.09 13.76
N LEU A 78 -5.72 3.69 12.63
CA LEU A 78 -5.23 5.06 12.56
C LEU A 78 -6.39 6.02 12.34
N MET A 79 -6.63 6.87 13.35
CA MET A 79 -7.66 7.91 13.33
C MET A 79 -7.05 9.29 13.55
N PRO A 80 -7.78 10.39 13.27
CA PRO A 80 -7.34 11.72 13.71
C PRO A 80 -7.08 11.75 15.24
N PRO A 81 -6.00 12.42 15.74
CA PRO A 81 -5.08 13.25 14.96
C PRO A 81 -3.91 12.52 14.28
N ALA A 82 -3.84 11.19 14.33
CA ALA A 82 -2.72 10.46 13.72
C ALA A 82 -2.62 10.68 12.20
N LEU A 83 -3.75 10.95 11.53
CA LEU A 83 -3.82 11.22 10.09
C LEU A 83 -3.56 12.70 9.69
N ASP A 84 -3.31 13.61 10.64
CA ASP A 84 -3.11 15.05 10.35
C ASP A 84 -1.92 15.31 9.40
N ASN A 85 -0.94 14.41 9.40
CA ASN A 85 0.25 14.49 8.55
C ASN A 85 0.16 13.69 7.26
N LEU A 86 -1.01 13.17 6.92
CA LEU A 86 -1.24 12.44 5.68
C LEU A 86 -0.94 13.32 4.45
N ARG A 87 -0.16 12.79 3.52
CA ARG A 87 0.24 13.51 2.30
C ARG A 87 -0.03 12.67 1.06
N ALA A 88 -0.72 13.24 0.09
CA ALA A 88 -0.75 12.68 -1.26
C ALA A 88 0.66 12.76 -1.86
N ALA A 89 1.20 11.62 -2.29
CA ALA A 89 2.59 11.48 -2.69
C ALA A 89 2.76 11.27 -4.19
N ALA A 90 2.04 10.30 -4.76
CA ALA A 90 2.15 9.96 -6.18
C ALA A 90 0.89 9.25 -6.69
N ARG A 91 0.86 9.00 -7.99
CA ARG A 91 -0.14 8.15 -8.65
C ARG A 91 0.55 7.28 -9.69
N ILE A 92 0.31 5.98 -9.62
CA ILE A 92 0.88 4.99 -10.55
C ILE A 92 -0.27 4.28 -11.26
N HIS A 93 -0.09 3.98 -12.55
CA HIS A 93 -0.97 3.10 -13.30
C HIS A 93 -0.32 1.70 -13.36
N SER A 94 -0.88 0.74 -12.66
CA SER A 94 -0.48 -0.66 -12.68
C SER A 94 -1.31 -1.40 -13.74
N LEU A 95 -0.65 -1.83 -14.81
CA LEU A 95 -1.29 -2.57 -15.91
C LEU A 95 -0.50 -3.84 -16.21
N ARG A 96 -1.08 -5.00 -15.94
CA ARG A 96 -0.42 -6.28 -16.15
C ARG A 96 -1.39 -7.44 -16.36
N PRO A 97 -1.01 -8.49 -17.10
CA PRO A 97 -1.79 -9.72 -17.14
C PRO A 97 -1.74 -10.44 -15.79
N VAL A 98 -2.84 -11.05 -15.41
CA VAL A 98 -2.96 -11.90 -14.21
C VAL A 98 -3.81 -13.14 -14.57
N SER A 99 -3.77 -14.17 -13.73
CA SER A 99 -4.50 -15.43 -13.99
C SER A 99 -6.00 -15.26 -14.24
N ARG A 100 -6.61 -14.20 -13.69
CA ARG A 100 -8.05 -13.91 -13.80
C ARG A 100 -8.38 -12.83 -14.83
N GLY A 101 -7.44 -12.45 -15.72
CA GLY A 101 -7.64 -11.43 -16.75
C GLY A 101 -6.55 -10.35 -16.74
N ILE A 102 -6.95 -9.10 -16.74
CA ILE A 102 -6.04 -7.95 -16.73
C ILE A 102 -6.20 -7.17 -15.43
N HIS A 103 -5.13 -7.03 -14.68
CA HIS A 103 -5.04 -6.06 -13.61
C HIS A 103 -4.78 -4.69 -14.24
N ASN A 104 -5.73 -3.79 -14.11
CA ASN A 104 -5.73 -2.43 -14.67
C ASN A 104 -6.19 -1.49 -13.56
N GLU A 105 -5.24 -0.90 -12.83
CA GLU A 105 -5.55 -0.16 -11.61
C GLU A 105 -4.73 1.11 -11.48
N ILE A 106 -5.39 2.21 -11.10
CA ILE A 106 -4.73 3.43 -10.68
C ILE A 106 -4.48 3.35 -9.17
N LEU A 107 -3.22 3.38 -8.77
CA LEU A 107 -2.79 3.40 -7.38
C LEU A 107 -2.60 4.86 -6.94
N HIS A 108 -3.40 5.33 -6.01
CA HIS A 108 -3.23 6.63 -5.35
C HIS A 108 -2.36 6.43 -4.11
N ILE A 109 -1.16 7.00 -4.11
CA ILE A 109 -0.15 6.77 -3.07
C ILE A 109 -0.18 7.92 -2.09
N PHE A 110 -0.26 7.57 -0.82
CA PHE A 110 -0.16 8.47 0.30
C PHE A 110 1.01 8.07 1.20
N ASP A 111 1.58 9.07 1.87
CA ASP A 111 2.61 8.88 2.88
C ASP A 111 2.19 9.50 4.20
N ILE A 112 2.58 8.86 5.28
CA ILE A 112 2.44 9.40 6.62
C ILE A 112 3.72 9.11 7.41
N VAL A 113 4.23 10.11 8.13
CA VAL A 113 5.32 9.92 9.08
C VAL A 113 4.70 9.83 10.48
N LEU A 114 4.81 8.65 11.08
CA LEU A 114 4.26 8.33 12.38
C LEU A 114 5.34 8.48 13.47
N PRO A 115 4.96 8.95 14.67
CA PRO A 115 5.84 8.88 15.84
C PRO A 115 6.23 7.43 16.16
N GLU A 116 7.41 7.20 16.72
CA GLU A 116 7.87 5.88 17.15
C GLU A 116 6.95 5.19 18.17
N SER A 117 6.14 5.95 18.88
CA SER A 117 5.18 5.43 19.86
C SER A 117 3.91 4.86 19.24
N VAL A 118 3.60 5.20 17.98
CA VAL A 118 2.39 4.71 17.31
C VAL A 118 2.61 3.28 16.84
N ARG A 119 1.63 2.42 17.12
CA ARG A 119 1.59 1.03 16.66
C ARG A 119 0.30 0.83 15.88
N PRO A 120 0.38 0.41 14.60
CA PRO A 120 -0.81 0.02 13.86
C PRO A 120 -1.44 -1.20 14.50
N GLU A 121 -2.76 -1.24 14.51
CA GLU A 121 -3.54 -2.36 15.04
C GLU A 121 -4.74 -2.64 14.15
N ASN A 122 -4.82 -3.85 13.62
CA ASN A 122 -5.89 -4.24 12.72
C ASN A 122 -7.25 -4.28 13.42
N GLN A 123 -8.29 -3.72 12.78
CA GLN A 123 -9.65 -3.63 13.34
C GLN A 123 -10.65 -4.55 12.63
N ASP A 124 -10.40 -4.91 11.36
CA ASP A 124 -11.38 -5.63 10.51
C ASP A 124 -11.02 -7.08 10.19
N GLY A 125 -9.82 -7.54 10.56
CA GLY A 125 -9.32 -8.90 10.30
C GLY A 125 -8.71 -9.09 8.91
N GLU A 126 -8.55 -8.03 8.12
CA GLU A 126 -7.93 -8.09 6.80
C GLU A 126 -6.40 -8.10 6.85
N VAL A 127 -5.80 -7.62 7.94
CA VAL A 127 -4.36 -7.65 8.21
C VAL A 127 -4.06 -8.57 9.39
N ALA A 128 -3.18 -9.55 9.18
CA ALA A 128 -2.78 -10.52 10.21
C ALA A 128 -1.79 -9.96 11.25
N GLY A 129 -1.09 -8.88 10.90
CA GLY A 129 -0.13 -8.20 11.77
C GLY A 129 0.73 -7.20 11.03
N PHE A 130 1.51 -6.43 11.78
CA PHE A 130 2.40 -5.40 11.25
C PHE A 130 3.83 -5.61 11.73
N GLU A 131 4.76 -5.26 10.86
CA GLU A 131 6.20 -5.29 11.15
C GLU A 131 6.82 -3.95 10.75
N LEU A 132 7.67 -3.41 11.62
CA LEU A 132 8.47 -2.21 11.33
C LEU A 132 9.82 -2.63 10.75
N MET A 133 10.02 -2.42 9.47
CA MET A 133 11.22 -2.83 8.74
C MET A 133 12.13 -1.63 8.46
N ASN A 134 13.43 -1.79 8.68
CA ASN A 134 14.41 -0.85 8.13
C ASN A 134 14.55 -1.02 6.62
N VAL A 135 15.25 -0.09 5.96
CA VAL A 135 15.39 -0.09 4.50
C VAL A 135 16.06 -1.36 3.97
N SER A 136 17.07 -1.89 4.65
CA SER A 136 17.78 -3.10 4.19
C SER A 136 16.86 -4.33 4.24
N GLN A 137 16.15 -4.52 5.35
CA GLN A 137 15.14 -5.58 5.50
C GLN A 137 14.05 -5.48 4.43
N LEU A 138 13.57 -4.25 4.18
CA LEU A 138 12.53 -4.01 3.20
C LEU A 138 12.99 -4.35 1.78
N ILE A 139 14.22 -3.99 1.40
CA ILE A 139 14.80 -4.33 0.10
C ILE A 139 14.95 -5.86 -0.04
N GLU A 140 15.48 -6.55 0.97
CA GLU A 140 15.59 -8.02 0.95
C GLU A 140 14.22 -8.68 0.78
N THR A 141 13.22 -8.17 1.49
CA THR A 141 11.85 -8.66 1.42
C THR A 141 11.23 -8.43 0.03
N MET A 142 11.49 -7.29 -0.59
CA MET A 142 11.07 -7.02 -1.97
C MET A 142 11.73 -7.99 -2.97
N LEU A 143 13.02 -8.23 -2.83
CA LEU A 143 13.77 -9.15 -3.70
C LEU A 143 13.33 -10.61 -3.55
N SER A 144 12.86 -11.01 -2.38
CA SER A 144 12.30 -12.36 -2.14
C SER A 144 10.89 -12.56 -2.72
N GLN A 145 10.28 -11.52 -3.29
CA GLN A 145 8.89 -11.51 -3.80
C GLN A 145 7.82 -11.80 -2.72
N ALA A 146 8.14 -11.59 -1.47
CA ALA A 146 7.20 -11.76 -0.36
C ALA A 146 6.15 -10.63 -0.30
N ILE A 147 6.46 -9.46 -0.88
CA ILE A 147 5.54 -8.31 -0.97
C ILE A 147 4.67 -8.45 -2.23
N MET A 148 3.40 -8.10 -2.15
CA MET A 148 2.53 -8.09 -3.32
C MET A 148 2.99 -7.01 -4.33
N HIS A 149 2.70 -7.26 -5.62
CA HIS A 149 3.28 -6.48 -6.71
C HIS A 149 3.01 -4.97 -6.61
N ASP A 150 1.76 -4.59 -6.34
CA ASP A 150 1.39 -3.17 -6.29
C ASP A 150 2.05 -2.47 -5.08
N ALA A 151 2.13 -3.16 -3.94
CA ALA A 151 2.85 -2.67 -2.77
C ALA A 151 4.36 -2.51 -3.02
N GLN A 152 4.96 -3.38 -3.84
CA GLN A 152 6.37 -3.20 -4.27
C GLN A 152 6.56 -1.91 -5.06
N LEU A 153 5.67 -1.59 -6.02
CA LEU A 153 5.74 -0.35 -6.80
C LEU A 153 5.60 0.88 -5.89
N VAL A 154 4.65 0.83 -4.98
CA VAL A 154 4.37 1.91 -4.00
C VAL A 154 5.56 2.11 -3.06
N THR A 155 6.11 1.03 -2.52
CA THR A 155 7.28 1.05 -1.64
C THR A 155 8.52 1.59 -2.36
N LEU A 156 8.76 1.14 -3.59
CA LEU A 156 9.91 1.61 -4.39
C LEU A 156 9.84 3.12 -4.64
N GLU A 157 8.66 3.63 -4.93
CA GLU A 157 8.45 5.07 -5.11
C GLU A 157 8.72 5.85 -3.82
N ALA A 158 8.30 5.33 -2.66
CA ALA A 158 8.61 5.94 -1.37
C ALA A 158 10.12 5.91 -1.07
N LEU A 159 10.79 4.78 -1.27
CA LEU A 159 12.23 4.65 -1.06
C LEU A 159 13.03 5.69 -1.88
N LYS A 160 12.62 5.93 -3.13
CA LYS A 160 13.20 6.98 -3.99
C LYS A 160 12.93 8.38 -3.42
N ARG A 161 11.69 8.66 -3.07
CA ARG A 161 11.24 9.98 -2.59
C ARG A 161 11.91 10.40 -1.29
N TYR A 162 12.12 9.44 -0.39
CA TYR A 162 12.77 9.66 0.91
C TYR A 162 14.30 9.54 0.86
N GLY A 163 14.88 9.34 -0.33
CA GLY A 163 16.33 9.23 -0.50
C GLY A 163 16.92 8.00 0.19
N ALA A 164 16.10 6.99 0.45
CA ALA A 164 16.51 5.76 1.10
C ALA A 164 17.20 4.75 0.16
N LEU A 165 17.13 4.98 -1.14
CA LEU A 165 17.90 4.24 -2.15
C LEU A 165 19.05 5.10 -2.66
N ASP A 166 20.26 4.52 -2.70
CA ASP A 166 21.36 5.10 -3.45
C ASP A 166 20.96 5.24 -4.93
N ARG A 167 21.32 6.35 -5.55
CA ARG A 167 21.07 6.59 -6.99
C ARG A 167 21.70 5.53 -7.90
N GLN A 168 22.74 4.83 -7.42
CA GLN A 168 23.40 3.74 -8.14
C GLN A 168 22.78 2.36 -7.85
N HIS A 169 21.83 2.27 -6.93
CA HIS A 169 21.20 0.99 -6.62
C HIS A 169 20.37 0.52 -7.83
N PRO A 170 20.45 -0.76 -8.24
CA PRO A 170 19.72 -1.27 -9.42
C PRO A 170 18.20 -0.97 -9.39
N LEU A 171 17.58 -0.98 -8.22
CA LEU A 171 16.16 -0.63 -8.04
C LEU A 171 15.86 0.86 -8.27
N SER A 172 16.86 1.74 -8.33
CA SER A 172 16.65 3.16 -8.63
C SER A 172 16.43 3.44 -10.12
N LEU A 173 16.67 2.44 -10.98
CA LEU A 173 16.50 2.54 -12.44
C LEU A 173 15.10 2.14 -12.93
N TRP A 174 14.22 1.71 -12.03
CA TRP A 174 12.83 1.32 -12.33
C TRP A 174 11.83 2.44 -12.11
#